data_f27af7b4f86c6f76b7e9411f79f767ba
#
_entry.id   f27af7b4f86c6f76b7e9411f79f767ba
#
_cell.length_a   1.000
_cell.length_b   1.000
_cell.length_c   1.000
_cell.angle_alpha   90.00
_cell.angle_beta   90.00
_cell.angle_gamma   90.00
#
_symmetry.space_group_name_H-M   'P 1'
#
loop_
_entity.id
_entity.type
_entity.pdbx_description
1 polymer ?
#
loop_
_entity_poly.entity_id
_entity_poly.type
_entity_poly.pdbx_seq_one_letter_code
_entity_poly.pdbx_strand_id
1 'polypeptide(L)'
;MMETTYTNLRQSLSSVLDRVADDREVVIVVRKGEKKVAMVPADELVGLMETAHLLRSPKNAQRLLTALRRATGLKGRPATLEKLRREIGLGTQG
;
A
#
# COMPACT_ATOMS: atom_id res chain seq x y z
N MET A 1 7.39 -5.50 -5.95
CA MET A 1 7.04 -4.21 -6.58
C MET A 1 7.95 -3.98 -7.78
N MET A 2 7.36 -3.74 -8.92
CA MET A 2 8.12 -3.53 -10.16
C MET A 2 8.17 -2.04 -10.47
N GLU A 3 9.29 -1.60 -11.01
CA GLU A 3 9.44 -0.21 -11.47
C GLU A 3 9.74 -0.21 -12.95
N THR A 4 9.09 0.65 -13.71
CA THR A 4 9.29 0.78 -15.15
C THR A 4 9.19 2.24 -15.59
N THR A 5 9.60 2.51 -16.80
CA THR A 5 9.48 3.84 -17.38
C THR A 5 8.20 3.93 -18.21
N TYR A 6 7.76 5.15 -18.48
CA TYR A 6 6.61 5.38 -19.35
C TYR A 6 6.83 4.77 -20.75
N THR A 7 8.02 4.92 -21.30
CA THR A 7 8.32 4.38 -22.62
C THR A 7 8.18 2.85 -22.65
N ASN A 8 8.75 2.18 -21.66
CA ASN A 8 8.64 0.73 -21.57
C ASN A 8 7.20 0.28 -21.32
N LEU A 9 6.46 1.02 -20.50
CA LEU A 9 5.05 0.73 -20.24
C LEU A 9 4.24 0.78 -21.53
N ARG A 10 4.44 1.80 -22.36
CA ARG A 10 3.74 1.93 -23.63
C ARG A 10 3.96 0.73 -24.54
N GLN A 11 5.19 0.21 -24.56
CA GLN A 11 5.55 -0.90 -25.43
C GLN A 11 5.01 -2.24 -24.92
N SER A 12 4.74 -2.35 -23.63
CA SER A 12 4.31 -3.61 -23.02
C SER A 12 3.08 -3.45 -22.12
N LEU A 13 2.20 -2.51 -22.49
CA LEU A 13 1.07 -2.14 -21.65
C LEU A 13 0.18 -3.33 -21.29
N SER A 14 -0.17 -4.15 -22.28
CA SER A 14 -1.03 -5.32 -22.04
C SER A 14 -0.40 -6.28 -21.04
N SER A 15 0.88 -6.57 -21.20
CA SER A 15 1.61 -7.45 -20.30
C SER A 15 1.69 -6.90 -18.88
N VAL A 16 1.92 -5.60 -18.75
CA VAL A 16 1.99 -4.95 -17.44
C VAL A 16 0.62 -4.94 -16.76
N LEU A 17 -0.43 -4.65 -17.51
CA LEU A 17 -1.80 -4.71 -16.96
C LEU A 17 -2.15 -6.10 -16.46
N ASP A 18 -1.75 -7.14 -17.21
CA ASP A 18 -1.97 -8.51 -16.78
C ASP A 18 -1.23 -8.82 -15.46
N ARG A 19 0.00 -8.35 -15.33
CA ARG A 19 0.76 -8.55 -14.09
C ARG A 19 0.09 -7.86 -12.90
N VAL A 20 -0.42 -6.66 -13.10
CA VAL A 20 -1.12 -5.95 -12.04
C VAL A 20 -2.42 -6.66 -11.68
N ALA A 21 -3.20 -7.07 -12.69
CA ALA A 21 -4.51 -7.67 -12.46
C ALA A 21 -4.43 -9.11 -11.97
N ASP A 22 -3.59 -9.92 -12.60
CA ASP A 22 -3.55 -11.37 -12.34
C ASP A 22 -2.56 -11.73 -11.24
N ASP A 23 -1.37 -11.17 -11.29
CA ASP A 23 -0.32 -11.44 -10.30
C ASP A 23 -0.42 -10.51 -9.09
N ARG A 24 -1.33 -9.53 -9.12
CA ARG A 24 -1.58 -8.57 -8.07
C ARG A 24 -0.31 -7.81 -7.67
N GLU A 25 0.49 -7.51 -8.67
CA GLU A 25 1.75 -6.82 -8.50
C GLU A 25 1.55 -5.31 -8.61
N VAL A 26 2.23 -4.55 -7.76
CA VAL A 26 2.24 -3.09 -7.84
C VAL A 26 3.36 -2.67 -8.80
N VAL A 27 3.03 -1.82 -9.76
CA VAL A 27 3.99 -1.31 -10.74
C VAL A 27 4.13 0.19 -10.57
N ILE A 28 5.36 0.64 -10.38
CA ILE A 28 5.67 2.07 -10.29
C ILE A 28 6.12 2.52 -11.68
N VAL A 29 5.47 3.54 -12.21
CA VAL A 29 5.81 4.11 -13.52
C VAL A 29 6.52 5.44 -13.30
N VAL A 30 7.75 5.52 -13.79
CA VAL A 30 8.55 6.74 -13.69
C VAL A 30 8.34 7.58 -14.95
N ARG A 31 7.99 8.82 -14.76
CA ARG A 31 7.80 9.79 -15.83
C ARG A 31 8.87 10.87 -15.77
N LYS A 32 8.89 11.72 -16.78
CA LYS A 32 9.80 12.86 -16.85
C LYS A 32 9.66 13.74 -15.61
N GLY A 33 10.78 14.30 -15.16
CA GLY A 33 10.78 15.15 -13.97
C GLY A 33 10.66 14.38 -12.66
N GLU A 34 11.01 13.09 -12.69
CA GLU A 34 10.98 12.22 -11.52
C GLU A 34 9.58 12.01 -10.93
N LYS A 35 8.56 12.33 -11.70
CA LYS A 35 7.18 12.06 -11.28
C LYS A 35 6.92 10.57 -11.37
N LYS A 36 6.38 10.00 -10.32
CA LYS A 36 6.07 8.58 -10.24
C LYS A 36 4.58 8.37 -10.06
N VAL A 37 4.07 7.35 -10.74
CA VAL A 37 2.67 6.94 -10.65
C VAL A 37 2.66 5.46 -10.35
N ALA A 38 1.72 5.01 -9.54
CA ALA A 38 1.60 3.60 -9.21
C ALA A 38 0.39 2.99 -9.91
N MET A 39 0.57 1.77 -10.42
CA MET A 39 -0.51 0.95 -10.92
C MET A 39 -0.76 -0.17 -9.89
N VAL A 40 -1.98 -0.26 -9.40
CA VAL A 40 -2.37 -1.25 -8.40
C VAL A 40 -3.69 -1.88 -8.81
N PRO A 41 -3.99 -3.12 -8.38
CA PRO A 41 -5.32 -3.68 -8.58
C PRO A 41 -6.36 -2.78 -7.94
N ALA A 42 -7.44 -2.49 -8.66
CA ALA A 42 -8.44 -1.52 -8.20
C ALA A 42 -9.08 -1.90 -6.86
N ASP A 43 -9.35 -3.18 -6.66
CA ASP A 43 -9.94 -3.67 -5.41
C ASP A 43 -8.99 -3.49 -4.23
N GLU A 44 -7.69 -3.64 -4.45
CA GLU A 44 -6.71 -3.39 -3.39
C GLU A 44 -6.64 -1.90 -3.03
N LEU A 45 -6.71 -1.03 -4.04
CA LEU A 45 -6.74 0.39 -3.79
C LEU A 45 -7.96 0.78 -2.97
N VAL A 46 -9.13 0.26 -3.33
CA VAL A 46 -10.36 0.53 -2.58
C VAL A 46 -10.21 0.05 -1.14
N GLY A 47 -9.66 -1.14 -0.92
CA GLY A 47 -9.42 -1.67 0.42
C GLY A 47 -8.47 -0.78 1.23
N LEU A 48 -7.40 -0.29 0.60
CA LEU A 48 -6.48 0.62 1.25
C LEU A 48 -7.13 1.93 1.63
N MET A 49 -7.99 2.47 0.75
CA MET A 49 -8.70 3.72 1.01
C MET A 49 -9.70 3.55 2.16
N GLU A 50 -10.39 2.42 2.21
CA GLU A 50 -11.29 2.11 3.32
C GLU A 50 -10.52 2.01 4.64
N THR A 51 -9.39 1.31 4.61
CA THR A 51 -8.53 1.18 5.78
C THR A 51 -8.04 2.55 6.25
N ALA A 52 -7.59 3.39 5.33
CA ALA A 52 -7.13 4.74 5.66
C ALA A 52 -8.26 5.57 6.27
N HIS A 53 -9.47 5.43 5.76
CA HIS A 53 -10.64 6.10 6.30
C HIS A 53 -10.93 5.68 7.74
N LEU A 54 -10.91 4.38 8.00
CA LEU A 54 -11.12 3.84 9.33
C LEU A 54 -10.05 4.33 10.32
N LEU A 55 -8.82 4.47 9.84
CA LEU A 55 -7.69 4.87 10.66
C LEU A 55 -7.67 6.36 11.01
N ARG A 56 -8.56 7.16 10.45
CA ARG A 56 -8.72 8.57 10.83
C ARG A 56 -9.25 8.73 12.25
N SER A 57 -10.00 7.74 12.73
CA SER A 57 -10.46 7.70 14.10
C SER A 57 -9.42 7.00 14.98
N PRO A 58 -8.92 7.65 16.05
CA PRO A 58 -7.95 7.01 16.94
C PRO A 58 -8.46 5.68 17.52
N LYS A 59 -9.74 5.62 17.83
CA LYS A 59 -10.35 4.41 18.36
C LYS A 59 -10.33 3.26 17.35
N ASN A 60 -10.67 3.56 16.10
CA ASN A 60 -10.64 2.56 15.03
C ASN A 60 -9.21 2.14 14.70
N ALA A 61 -8.28 3.08 14.71
CA ALA A 61 -6.86 2.79 14.49
C ALA A 61 -6.36 1.79 15.54
N GLN A 62 -6.71 2.01 16.78
CA GLN A 62 -6.31 1.15 17.88
C GLN A 62 -6.92 -0.25 17.76
N ARG A 63 -8.19 -0.32 17.39
CA ARG A 63 -8.88 -1.59 17.16
C ARG A 63 -8.23 -2.39 16.05
N LEU A 64 -7.92 -1.72 14.93
CA LEU A 64 -7.29 -2.37 13.79
C LEU A 64 -5.90 -2.88 14.14
N LEU A 65 -5.09 -2.08 14.81
CA LEU A 65 -3.75 -2.48 15.23
C LEU A 65 -3.81 -3.67 16.20
N THR A 66 -4.77 -3.67 17.11
CA THR A 66 -4.97 -4.80 18.03
C THR A 66 -5.33 -6.07 17.27
N ALA A 67 -6.24 -5.96 16.29
CA ALA A 67 -6.65 -7.09 15.46
C ALA A 67 -5.48 -7.64 14.64
N LEU A 68 -4.69 -6.76 14.04
CA LEU A 68 -3.51 -7.14 13.28
C LEU A 68 -2.49 -7.86 14.16
N ARG A 69 -2.27 -7.35 15.37
CA ARG A 69 -1.36 -7.98 16.31
C ARG A 69 -1.80 -9.39 16.66
N ARG A 70 -3.09 -9.60 16.89
CA ARG A 70 -3.64 -10.93 17.19
C ARG A 70 -3.51 -11.86 15.99
N ALA A 71 -3.84 -11.38 14.81
CA ALA A 71 -3.84 -12.19 13.59
C ALA A 71 -2.43 -12.59 13.17
N THR A 72 -1.46 -11.69 13.37
CA THR A 72 -0.08 -11.91 12.91
C THR A 72 0.85 -12.44 14.00
N GLY A 73 0.37 -12.55 15.22
CA GLY A 73 1.21 -13.00 16.33
C GLY A 73 2.27 -12.01 16.77
N LEU A 74 2.09 -10.72 16.48
CA LEU A 74 3.04 -9.67 16.84
C LEU A 74 2.95 -9.23 18.31
N LYS A 75 2.41 -10.07 19.15
CA LYS A 75 2.27 -9.77 20.58
C LYS A 75 3.62 -9.40 21.19
N GLY A 76 3.64 -8.34 21.97
CA GLY A 76 4.83 -7.93 22.69
C GLY A 76 5.94 -7.36 21.84
N ARG A 77 5.64 -6.93 20.62
CA ARG A 77 6.62 -6.30 19.73
C ARG A 77 6.23 -4.85 19.42
N PRO A 78 6.38 -3.95 20.41
CA PRO A 78 5.98 -2.54 20.20
C PRO A 78 6.72 -1.88 19.05
N ALA A 79 8.00 -2.21 18.86
CA ALA A 79 8.80 -1.65 17.77
C ALA A 79 8.22 -2.01 16.39
N THR A 80 7.73 -3.24 16.24
CA THR A 80 7.10 -3.70 15.01
C THR A 80 5.80 -2.95 14.74
N LEU A 81 5.00 -2.76 15.78
CA LEU A 81 3.76 -2.01 15.68
C LEU A 81 4.02 -0.56 15.33
N GLU A 82 5.03 0.03 15.93
CA GLU A 82 5.43 1.39 15.65
C GLU A 82 5.87 1.55 14.20
N LYS A 83 6.63 0.60 13.70
CA LYS A 83 7.05 0.58 12.30
C LYS A 83 5.84 0.49 11.37
N LEU A 84 4.89 -0.37 11.68
CA LEU A 84 3.67 -0.51 10.89
C LEU A 84 2.88 0.79 10.86
N ARG A 85 2.76 1.46 11.99
CA ARG A 85 2.07 2.75 12.08
C ARG A 85 2.73 3.80 11.19
N ARG A 86 4.05 3.83 11.16
CA ARG A 86 4.79 4.74 10.27
C ARG A 86 4.54 4.44 8.81
N GLU A 87 4.57 3.16 8.45
CA GLU A 87 4.37 2.74 7.06
C GLU A 87 3.00 3.13 6.52
N ILE A 88 1.98 3.09 7.36
CA ILE A 88 0.63 3.52 6.97
C ILE A 88 0.32 4.97 7.31
N GLY A 89 1.31 5.72 7.79
CA GLY A 89 1.19 7.15 8.04
C GLY A 89 0.48 7.56 9.30
N LEU A 90 0.10 6.64 10.16
CA LEU A 90 -0.63 6.97 11.39
C LEU A 90 0.22 7.70 12.41
N GLY A 91 1.48 7.34 12.51
CA GLY A 91 2.36 7.93 13.51
C GLY A 91 2.71 9.39 13.24
N THR A 92 2.50 9.86 12.02
CA THR A 92 2.83 11.22 11.62
C THR A 92 1.66 12.19 11.74
N GLN A 93 0.51 11.69 12.05
CA GLN A 93 -0.69 12.50 12.23
C GLN A 93 -0.77 12.95 13.68
N GLY A 94 -0.06 13.94 13.96
CA GLY A 94 -0.04 14.48 15.30
C GLY A 94 -1.40 14.98 15.76
#